data_a3cebd0b96ab313a55a14dd2908021fe
#
_entry.id   a3cebd0b96ab313a55a14dd2908021fe
#
_cell.length_a   1.000
_cell.length_b   1.000
_cell.length_c   1.000
_cell.angle_alpha   90.00
_cell.angle_beta   90.00
_cell.angle_gamma   90.00
#
_symmetry.space_group_name_H-M   'P 1'
#
loop_
_entity.id
_entity.type
_entity.pdbx_description
1 polymer ?
#
loop_
_entity_poly.entity_id
_entity_poly.type
_entity_poly.pdbx_seq_one_letter_code
_entity_poly.pdbx_strand_id
1 'polypeptide(L)'
;HLSYNWHDAKWMYDRAKTLGAPLMAGSSGPVYWRNPWLEHDLESPIEEAVAIGFSGLDIYGFHTLEVLQCMIERRKGGETGVAAVTCLEDDAVWKAAEDGLWSRRLAEAACACIVDKPEGRMEDHCANPNLFIVEYRDGVRGAAVDLWLPRAERSVHTGAVGRMGALEDRTVRTRRPVRPASDILACGAAAGLAGR
;
A
#
# COMPACT_ATOMS: atom_id res chain seq x y z
N HIS A 1 10.99 8.73 -6.26
CA HIS A 1 11.68 7.90 -7.27
C HIS A 1 12.81 8.68 -7.95
N LEU A 2 13.79 7.97 -8.53
CA LEU A 2 14.95 8.59 -9.17
C LEU A 2 14.58 9.21 -10.52
N SER A 3 13.81 8.50 -11.32
CA SER A 3 13.36 8.90 -12.65
C SER A 3 12.11 8.11 -13.01
N TYR A 4 11.31 8.63 -13.92
CA TYR A 4 10.23 7.90 -14.59
C TYR A 4 10.73 7.04 -15.76
N ASN A 5 12.01 7.05 -16.01
CA ASN A 5 12.67 6.22 -17.02
C ASN A 5 13.61 5.23 -16.33
N TRP A 6 13.42 3.94 -16.61
CA TRP A 6 14.22 2.87 -16.01
C TRP A 6 15.71 2.99 -16.30
N HIS A 7 16.08 3.35 -17.53
CA HIS A 7 17.49 3.46 -17.91
C HIS A 7 18.20 4.56 -17.11
N ASP A 8 17.54 5.71 -16.95
CA ASP A 8 18.09 6.84 -16.20
C ASP A 8 18.17 6.51 -14.70
N ALA A 9 17.13 5.89 -14.15
CA ALA A 9 17.12 5.46 -12.75
C ALA A 9 18.26 4.47 -12.47
N LYS A 10 18.43 3.48 -13.33
CA LYS A 10 19.53 2.51 -13.22
C LYS A 10 20.88 3.17 -13.35
N TRP A 11 21.04 4.06 -14.31
CA TRP A 11 22.30 4.82 -14.49
C TRP A 11 22.65 5.63 -13.24
N MET A 12 21.69 6.35 -12.67
CA MET A 12 21.92 7.14 -11.43
C MET A 12 22.33 6.23 -10.27
N TYR A 13 21.64 5.10 -10.10
CA TYR A 13 21.95 4.12 -9.06
C TYR A 13 23.38 3.56 -9.21
N ASP A 14 23.71 3.08 -10.40
CA ASP A 14 25.02 2.51 -10.69
C ASP A 14 26.13 3.54 -10.53
N ARG A 15 25.85 4.81 -10.91
CA ARG A 15 26.82 5.90 -10.76
C ARG A 15 27.07 6.24 -9.30
N ALA A 16 26.01 6.35 -8.51
CA ALA A 16 26.15 6.56 -7.06
C ALA A 16 26.97 5.46 -6.40
N LYS A 17 26.68 4.19 -6.74
CA LYS A 17 27.45 3.04 -6.25
C LYS A 17 28.92 3.09 -6.63
N THR A 18 29.23 3.45 -7.88
CA THR A 18 30.60 3.57 -8.39
C THR A 18 31.38 4.67 -7.66
N LEU A 19 30.71 5.75 -7.31
CA LEU A 19 31.31 6.89 -6.62
C LEU A 19 31.36 6.71 -5.10
N GLY A 20 30.80 5.64 -4.55
CA GLY A 20 30.64 5.46 -3.12
C GLY A 20 29.73 6.50 -2.47
N ALA A 21 28.87 7.15 -3.27
CA ALA A 21 27.93 8.15 -2.77
C ALA A 21 26.75 7.47 -2.06
N PRO A 22 26.42 7.86 -0.83
CA PRO A 22 25.21 7.38 -0.17
C PRO A 22 23.98 7.74 -1.01
N LEU A 23 23.15 6.74 -1.33
CA LEU A 23 21.94 6.93 -2.11
C LEU A 23 20.77 6.26 -1.41
N MET A 24 19.73 7.04 -1.17
CA MET A 24 18.41 6.55 -0.79
C MET A 24 17.41 7.06 -1.82
N ALA A 25 16.70 6.13 -2.44
CA ALA A 25 15.67 6.44 -3.41
C ALA A 25 14.45 5.57 -3.12
N GLY A 26 13.28 6.10 -3.42
CA GLY A 26 12.02 5.43 -3.14
C GLY A 26 10.97 6.40 -2.65
N SER A 27 9.90 5.84 -2.13
CA SER A 27 8.84 6.59 -1.47
C SER A 27 9.21 6.93 -0.03
N SER A 28 8.70 8.04 0.47
CA SER A 28 8.66 8.34 1.89
C SER A 28 7.61 7.51 2.65
N GLY A 29 6.66 6.86 1.94
CA GLY A 29 5.61 6.03 2.52
C GLY A 29 6.12 4.97 3.51
N PRO A 30 7.15 4.18 3.19
CA PRO A 30 7.73 3.20 4.09
C PRO A 30 8.28 3.76 5.41
N VAL A 31 8.73 5.00 5.41
CA VAL A 31 9.36 5.66 6.57
C VAL A 31 8.44 6.62 7.31
N TYR A 32 7.20 6.77 6.86
CA TYR A 32 6.22 7.61 7.55
C TYR A 32 5.76 7.00 8.86
N TRP A 33 5.36 7.88 9.76
CA TRP A 33 4.67 7.50 10.97
C TRP A 33 3.29 6.91 10.62
N ARG A 34 3.07 5.64 10.99
CA ARG A 34 1.81 4.94 10.73
C ARG A 34 0.77 5.27 11.79
N ASN A 35 -0.50 5.40 11.42
CA ASN A 35 -1.59 5.66 12.33
C ASN A 35 -2.77 4.69 12.07
N PRO A 36 -3.07 3.76 12.99
CA PRO A 36 -2.32 3.50 14.21
C PRO A 36 -0.90 3.00 13.91
N TRP A 37 -0.02 3.11 14.89
CA TRP A 37 1.30 2.51 14.75
C TRP A 37 1.16 1.00 14.56
N LEU A 38 1.60 0.53 13.42
CA LEU A 38 1.63 -0.88 13.09
C LEU A 38 2.91 -1.17 12.32
N GLU A 39 3.62 -2.15 12.81
CA GLU A 39 4.78 -2.71 12.12
C GLU A 39 4.79 -4.21 12.36
N HIS A 40 4.86 -4.98 11.30
CA HIS A 40 5.05 -6.41 11.41
C HIS A 40 6.50 -6.71 11.79
N ASP A 41 6.69 -7.66 12.67
CA ASP A 41 8.03 -8.21 12.90
C ASP A 41 8.56 -8.84 11.63
N LEU A 42 9.88 -8.88 11.50
CA LEU A 42 10.50 -9.70 10.46
C LEU A 42 10.13 -11.17 10.69
N GLU A 43 10.07 -11.93 9.61
CA GLU A 43 9.64 -13.33 9.63
C GLU A 43 8.17 -13.55 10.03
N SER A 44 7.33 -12.53 9.90
CA SER A 44 5.88 -12.66 10.13
C SER A 44 5.22 -13.62 9.13
N PRO A 45 4.21 -14.41 9.53
CA PRO A 45 3.55 -15.37 8.65
C PRO A 45 2.52 -14.67 7.74
N ILE A 46 3.01 -13.82 6.83
CA ILE A 46 2.17 -13.08 5.87
C ILE A 46 2.04 -13.92 4.60
N GLU A 47 0.82 -14.25 4.21
CA GLU A 47 0.49 -15.03 3.00
C GLU A 47 0.05 -14.15 1.84
N GLU A 48 -0.63 -13.05 2.12
CA GLU A 48 -1.06 -12.06 1.14
C GLU A 48 -1.11 -10.66 1.76
N ALA A 49 -1.04 -9.63 0.94
CA ALA A 49 -1.20 -8.26 1.39
C ALA A 49 -1.92 -7.42 0.33
N VAL A 50 -2.70 -6.43 0.80
CA VAL A 50 -3.32 -5.42 -0.05
C VAL A 50 -2.97 -4.05 0.48
N ALA A 51 -2.49 -3.18 -0.38
CA ALA A 51 -2.35 -1.76 -0.12
C ALA A 51 -3.39 -0.98 -0.94
N ILE A 52 -4.06 -0.04 -0.29
CA ILE A 52 -5.01 0.86 -0.95
C ILE A 52 -4.38 2.24 -1.09
N GLY A 53 -4.17 2.64 -2.31
CA GLY A 53 -3.83 4.01 -2.68
C GLY A 53 -5.09 4.82 -3.02
N PHE A 54 -4.93 6.12 -3.07
CA PHE A 54 -5.99 7.04 -3.48
C PHE A 54 -5.41 8.13 -4.38
N SER A 55 -6.26 8.73 -5.22
CA SER A 55 -5.86 9.73 -6.20
C SER A 55 -5.23 9.13 -7.47
N GLY A 56 -4.61 9.95 -8.29
CA GLY A 56 -4.12 9.52 -9.61
C GLY A 56 -2.90 8.61 -9.56
N LEU A 57 -2.88 7.64 -10.44
CA LEU A 57 -1.83 6.64 -10.57
C LEU A 57 -0.43 7.27 -10.71
N ASP A 58 -0.29 8.31 -11.53
CA ASP A 58 0.98 9.00 -11.78
C ASP A 58 1.57 9.65 -10.53
N ILE A 59 0.72 9.97 -9.55
CA ILE A 59 1.15 10.65 -8.33
C ILE A 59 1.36 9.63 -7.20
N TYR A 60 0.41 8.72 -6.99
CA TYR A 60 0.36 7.88 -5.80
C TYR A 60 0.61 6.39 -6.03
N GLY A 61 0.49 5.89 -7.26
CA GLY A 61 0.70 4.46 -7.55
C GLY A 61 2.06 3.94 -7.10
N PHE A 62 3.12 4.71 -7.33
CA PHE A 62 4.46 4.39 -6.84
C PHE A 62 4.51 4.31 -5.31
N HIS A 63 3.87 5.26 -4.61
CA HIS A 63 3.84 5.26 -3.15
C HIS A 63 3.07 4.07 -2.59
N THR A 64 1.96 3.69 -3.24
CA THR A 64 1.16 2.53 -2.86
C THR A 64 1.96 1.22 -3.00
N LEU A 65 2.71 1.09 -4.09
CA LEU A 65 3.61 -0.07 -4.30
C LEU A 65 4.71 -0.15 -3.25
N GLU A 66 5.37 0.97 -2.94
CA GLU A 66 6.43 1.03 -1.93
C GLU A 66 5.91 0.67 -0.52
N VAL A 67 4.71 1.11 -0.16
CA VAL A 67 4.09 0.74 1.11
C VAL A 67 3.72 -0.75 1.13
N LEU A 68 3.17 -1.28 0.03
CA LEU A 68 2.88 -2.71 -0.09
C LEU A 68 4.15 -3.54 0.14
N GLN A 69 5.22 -3.23 -0.61
CA GLN A 69 6.47 -3.97 -0.54
C GLN A 69 7.09 -3.89 0.85
N CYS A 70 7.15 -2.69 1.45
CA CYS A 70 7.67 -2.49 2.80
C CYS A 70 7.02 -3.41 3.84
N MET A 71 5.74 -3.75 3.68
CA MET A 71 5.00 -4.58 4.63
C MET A 71 5.09 -6.06 4.29
N ILE A 72 4.84 -6.43 3.04
CA ILE A 72 4.80 -7.83 2.63
C ILE A 72 6.19 -8.49 2.64
N GLU A 73 7.25 -7.70 2.44
CA GLU A 73 8.63 -8.17 2.46
C GLU A 73 9.17 -8.44 3.86
N ARG A 74 8.39 -8.14 4.91
CA ARG A 74 8.67 -8.57 6.29
C ARG A 74 8.18 -10.00 6.59
N ARG A 75 7.62 -10.68 5.59
CA ARG A 75 7.15 -12.06 5.74
C ARG A 75 8.27 -13.05 5.98
N LYS A 76 7.89 -14.24 6.45
CA LYS A 76 8.82 -15.36 6.63
C LYS A 76 9.53 -15.68 5.31
N GLY A 77 10.86 -15.74 5.38
CA GLY A 77 11.72 -15.90 4.21
C GLY A 77 12.08 -14.58 3.51
N GLY A 78 11.55 -13.46 3.97
CA GLY A 78 11.92 -12.11 3.55
C GLY A 78 11.58 -11.78 2.10
N GLU A 79 12.37 -10.89 1.53
CA GLU A 79 12.29 -10.48 0.13
C GLU A 79 12.94 -11.54 -0.78
N THR A 80 12.16 -12.15 -1.66
CA THR A 80 12.61 -13.24 -2.56
C THR A 80 12.79 -12.79 -4.00
N GLY A 81 12.52 -11.53 -4.29
CA GLY A 81 12.48 -10.95 -5.63
C GLY A 81 11.14 -11.15 -6.33
N VAL A 82 10.81 -10.18 -7.16
CA VAL A 82 9.59 -10.17 -7.95
C VAL A 82 9.74 -11.10 -9.15
N ALA A 83 8.77 -11.99 -9.35
CA ALA A 83 8.70 -12.91 -10.49
C ALA A 83 7.89 -12.30 -11.64
N ALA A 84 6.74 -11.66 -11.32
CA ALA A 84 5.86 -11.03 -12.29
C ALA A 84 5.11 -9.85 -11.68
N VAL A 85 4.68 -8.95 -12.56
CA VAL A 85 3.74 -7.86 -12.23
C VAL A 85 2.64 -7.86 -13.27
N THR A 86 1.39 -7.85 -12.79
CA THR A 86 0.21 -7.68 -13.63
C THR A 86 -0.41 -6.32 -13.33
N CYS A 87 -0.70 -5.54 -14.37
CA CYS A 87 -1.44 -4.29 -14.24
C CYS A 87 -2.83 -4.47 -14.87
N LEU A 88 -3.87 -4.10 -14.13
CA LEU A 88 -5.26 -4.14 -14.58
C LEU A 88 -5.92 -2.79 -14.30
N GLU A 89 -6.89 -2.43 -15.12
CA GLU A 89 -7.61 -1.16 -15.07
C GLU A 89 -9.11 -1.42 -15.17
N ASP A 90 -9.90 -0.47 -14.66
CA ASP A 90 -11.34 -0.44 -14.76
C ASP A 90 -12.03 -1.73 -14.26
N ASP A 91 -13.00 -2.25 -15.00
CA ASP A 91 -13.77 -3.44 -14.61
C ASP A 91 -12.91 -4.69 -14.43
N ALA A 92 -11.76 -4.77 -15.10
CA ALA A 92 -10.85 -5.89 -14.96
C ALA A 92 -10.30 -6.03 -13.53
N VAL A 93 -10.21 -4.92 -12.79
CA VAL A 93 -9.80 -4.91 -11.38
C VAL A 93 -10.79 -5.70 -10.52
N TRP A 94 -12.08 -5.45 -10.71
CA TRP A 94 -13.15 -6.11 -9.93
C TRP A 94 -13.29 -7.58 -10.32
N LYS A 95 -13.23 -7.85 -11.62
CA LYS A 95 -13.23 -9.23 -12.13
C LYS A 95 -12.06 -10.04 -11.56
N ALA A 96 -10.88 -9.47 -11.47
CA ALA A 96 -9.71 -10.13 -10.88
C ALA A 96 -9.92 -10.48 -9.39
N ALA A 97 -10.69 -9.68 -8.64
CA ALA A 97 -11.09 -10.00 -7.27
C ALA A 97 -12.05 -11.20 -7.22
N GLU A 98 -13.04 -11.23 -8.13
CA GLU A 98 -13.97 -12.35 -8.27
C GLU A 98 -13.24 -13.65 -8.64
N ASP A 99 -12.25 -13.56 -9.51
CA ASP A 99 -11.39 -14.68 -9.93
C ASP A 99 -10.35 -15.08 -8.85
N GLY A 100 -10.31 -14.39 -7.70
CA GLY A 100 -9.44 -14.69 -6.57
C GLY A 100 -7.96 -14.32 -6.79
N LEU A 101 -7.68 -13.41 -7.72
CA LEU A 101 -6.31 -12.96 -7.99
C LEU A 101 -5.79 -12.00 -6.93
N TRP A 102 -6.68 -11.33 -6.21
CA TRP A 102 -6.37 -10.46 -5.07
C TRP A 102 -7.52 -10.44 -4.06
N SER A 103 -7.22 -10.08 -2.83
CA SER A 103 -8.16 -10.17 -1.72
C SER A 103 -9.05 -8.94 -1.59
N ARG A 104 -10.27 -9.02 -2.13
CA ARG A 104 -11.31 -8.01 -1.91
C ARG A 104 -11.59 -7.80 -0.41
N ARG A 105 -11.60 -8.88 0.37
CA ARG A 105 -11.84 -8.83 1.83
C ARG A 105 -10.80 -7.97 2.55
N LEU A 106 -9.53 -8.08 2.17
CA LEU A 106 -8.47 -7.23 2.76
C LEU A 106 -8.62 -5.77 2.33
N ALA A 107 -9.00 -5.50 1.08
CA ALA A 107 -9.28 -4.15 0.62
C ALA A 107 -10.45 -3.52 1.38
N GLU A 108 -11.54 -4.25 1.57
CA GLU A 108 -12.69 -3.79 2.37
C GLU A 108 -12.30 -3.48 3.81
N ALA A 109 -11.47 -4.34 4.43
CA ALA A 109 -10.95 -4.11 5.77
C ALA A 109 -10.07 -2.85 5.84
N ALA A 110 -9.21 -2.63 4.85
CA ALA A 110 -8.40 -1.42 4.75
C ALA A 110 -9.27 -0.17 4.56
N CYS A 111 -10.26 -0.23 3.67
CA CYS A 111 -11.20 0.86 3.44
C CYS A 111 -12.07 1.17 4.66
N ALA A 112 -12.41 0.16 5.47
CA ALA A 112 -13.18 0.37 6.70
C ALA A 112 -12.42 1.21 7.76
N CYS A 113 -11.11 1.33 7.63
CA CYS A 113 -10.28 2.17 8.48
C CYS A 113 -10.22 3.64 8.02
N ILE A 114 -10.77 3.97 6.86
CA ILE A 114 -10.76 5.35 6.33
C ILE A 114 -11.81 6.17 7.08
N VAL A 115 -11.38 7.31 7.61
CA VAL A 115 -12.30 8.27 8.21
C VAL A 115 -13.15 8.90 7.10
N ASP A 116 -14.45 9.05 7.36
CA ASP A 116 -15.41 9.57 6.38
C ASP A 116 -15.54 8.73 5.09
N LYS A 117 -15.31 7.43 5.20
CA LYS A 117 -15.56 6.51 4.10
C LYS A 117 -17.03 6.66 3.63
N PRO A 118 -17.29 6.85 2.32
CA PRO A 118 -18.64 6.84 1.79
C PRO A 118 -19.32 5.48 2.01
N GLU A 119 -20.62 5.50 2.21
CA GLU A 119 -21.44 4.29 2.29
C GLU A 119 -21.54 3.62 0.91
N GLY A 120 -21.66 2.31 0.86
CA GLY A 120 -21.78 1.54 -0.37
C GLY A 120 -20.55 0.70 -0.67
N ARG A 121 -20.53 0.15 -1.87
CA ARG A 121 -19.45 -0.71 -2.37
C ARG A 121 -18.29 0.15 -2.88
N MET A 122 -17.08 -0.40 -2.92
CA MET A 122 -15.91 0.30 -3.46
C MET A 122 -16.13 0.73 -4.93
N GLU A 123 -16.76 -0.14 -5.72
CA GLU A 123 -17.07 0.10 -7.13
C GLU A 123 -17.99 1.30 -7.35
N ASP A 124 -18.90 1.56 -6.42
CA ASP A 124 -19.85 2.67 -6.53
C ASP A 124 -19.15 4.03 -6.42
N HIS A 125 -17.94 4.04 -5.89
CA HIS A 125 -17.16 5.24 -5.58
C HIS A 125 -15.84 5.34 -6.35
N CYS A 126 -15.51 4.33 -7.16
CA CYS A 126 -14.26 4.30 -7.91
C CYS A 126 -14.54 4.07 -9.40
N ALA A 127 -14.51 5.16 -10.17
CA ALA A 127 -14.79 5.10 -11.61
C ALA A 127 -13.64 4.49 -12.42
N ASN A 128 -12.41 4.68 -11.99
CA ASN A 128 -11.22 4.27 -12.74
C ASN A 128 -10.20 3.60 -11.79
N PRO A 129 -10.48 2.39 -11.29
CA PRO A 129 -9.54 1.68 -10.43
C PRO A 129 -8.33 1.20 -11.23
N ASN A 130 -7.18 1.20 -10.57
CA ASN A 130 -5.98 0.57 -11.07
C ASN A 130 -5.49 -0.47 -10.08
N LEU A 131 -4.98 -1.58 -10.57
CA LEU A 131 -4.47 -2.67 -9.75
C LEU A 131 -3.11 -3.13 -10.27
N PHE A 132 -2.15 -3.21 -9.37
CA PHE A 132 -0.89 -3.93 -9.59
C PHE A 132 -0.87 -5.16 -8.71
N ILE A 133 -0.76 -6.33 -9.33
CA ILE A 133 -0.50 -7.59 -8.62
C ILE A 133 0.99 -7.86 -8.73
N VAL A 134 1.67 -7.92 -7.60
CA VAL A 134 3.09 -8.26 -7.51
C VAL A 134 3.20 -9.70 -7.06
N GLU A 135 3.74 -10.54 -7.93
CA GLU A 135 4.01 -11.95 -7.63
C GLU A 135 5.47 -12.12 -7.27
N TYR A 136 5.73 -12.65 -6.09
CA TYR A 136 7.09 -12.94 -5.64
C TYR A 136 7.51 -14.35 -6.05
N ARG A 137 8.83 -14.60 -6.08
CA ARG A 137 9.38 -15.91 -6.51
C ARG A 137 9.03 -17.06 -5.58
N ASP A 138 8.65 -16.78 -4.35
CA ASP A 138 8.15 -17.75 -3.38
C ASP A 138 6.65 -18.06 -3.52
N GLY A 139 5.98 -17.44 -4.50
CA GLY A 139 4.56 -17.61 -4.78
C GLY A 139 3.64 -16.70 -3.98
N VAL A 140 4.17 -15.90 -3.05
CA VAL A 140 3.37 -14.90 -2.33
C VAL A 140 2.96 -13.79 -3.27
N ARG A 141 1.73 -13.29 -3.12
CA ARG A 141 1.19 -12.19 -3.91
C ARG A 141 0.82 -11.01 -3.05
N GLY A 142 1.13 -9.82 -3.54
CA GLY A 142 0.68 -8.56 -3.00
C GLY A 142 -0.12 -7.79 -4.05
N ALA A 143 -1.15 -7.05 -3.62
CA ALA A 143 -1.96 -6.21 -4.48
C ALA A 143 -1.89 -4.75 -4.05
N ALA A 144 -1.48 -3.87 -4.95
CA ALA A 144 -1.60 -2.43 -4.78
C ALA A 144 -2.79 -1.95 -5.61
N VAL A 145 -3.84 -1.52 -4.94
CA VAL A 145 -5.08 -1.05 -5.57
C VAL A 145 -5.16 0.45 -5.42
N ASP A 146 -5.17 1.16 -6.52
CA ASP A 146 -5.37 2.61 -6.52
C ASP A 146 -6.85 2.90 -6.79
N LEU A 147 -7.53 3.30 -5.74
CA LEU A 147 -8.95 3.62 -5.75
C LEU A 147 -9.09 5.13 -5.70
N TRP A 148 -9.44 5.75 -6.81
CA TRP A 148 -9.89 7.14 -6.77
C TRP A 148 -11.24 7.22 -6.07
N LEU A 149 -11.23 7.36 -4.76
CA LEU A 149 -12.43 7.71 -4.00
C LEU A 149 -12.64 9.21 -4.13
N PRO A 150 -13.77 9.68 -4.70
CA PRO A 150 -14.06 11.10 -4.76
C PRO A 150 -14.07 11.65 -3.34
N ARG A 151 -13.22 12.64 -3.11
CA ARG A 151 -13.28 13.44 -1.89
C ARG A 151 -14.68 14.02 -1.81
N ALA A 152 -15.45 13.69 -0.79
CA ALA A 152 -16.65 14.45 -0.48
C ALA A 152 -16.25 15.91 -0.42
N GLU A 153 -16.93 16.76 -1.20
CA GLU A 153 -16.66 18.20 -1.25
C GLU A 153 -16.91 18.81 0.12
N ARG A 154 -15.94 18.73 1.01
CA ARG A 154 -15.93 19.55 2.23
C ARG A 154 -14.50 19.86 2.62
N SER A 155 -14.20 21.12 2.41
CA SER A 155 -13.17 21.94 3.04
C SER A 155 -11.78 21.32 3.21
N VAL A 156 -10.87 21.96 2.54
CA VAL A 156 -9.44 22.06 2.85
C VAL A 156 -9.23 22.07 4.36
N HIS A 157 -8.98 20.96 4.97
CA HIS A 157 -8.34 20.76 6.27
C HIS A 157 -8.66 19.37 6.80
N THR A 158 -7.99 18.40 6.27
CA THR A 158 -7.60 17.22 7.07
C THR A 158 -6.97 16.20 6.13
N GLY A 159 -5.72 15.95 6.31
CA GLY A 159 -5.02 14.87 5.66
C GLY A 159 -5.76 13.55 5.93
N ALA A 160 -6.16 12.85 4.89
CA ALA A 160 -6.69 11.51 5.02
C ALA A 160 -5.58 10.60 5.53
N VAL A 161 -5.72 10.15 6.76
CA VAL A 161 -4.81 9.17 7.36
C VAL A 161 -5.35 7.80 7.03
N GLY A 162 -4.73 7.11 6.09
CA GLY A 162 -4.99 5.70 5.85
C GLY A 162 -4.53 4.88 7.04
N ARG A 163 -5.45 4.14 7.63
CA ARG A 163 -5.11 3.19 8.68
C ARG A 163 -4.70 1.87 8.04
N MET A 164 -3.56 1.36 8.45
CA MET A 164 -3.22 -0.02 8.19
C MET A 164 -4.09 -0.90 9.09
N GLY A 165 -4.99 -1.66 8.51
CA GLY A 165 -5.80 -2.62 9.24
C GLY A 165 -5.03 -3.90 9.48
N ALA A 166 -4.57 -4.14 10.70
CA ALA A 166 -4.33 -5.48 11.16
C ALA A 166 -5.62 -6.01 11.77
N LEU A 167 -6.08 -7.14 11.30
CA LEU A 167 -6.99 -7.97 12.07
C LEU A 167 -6.14 -8.66 13.12
N GLU A 168 -6.10 -8.09 14.33
CA GLU A 168 -6.24 -8.82 15.58
C GLU A 168 -5.78 -8.06 16.82
N ASP A 169 -6.59 -8.26 17.76
CA ASP A 169 -6.55 -8.42 19.20
C ASP A 169 -6.19 -7.21 20.08
N ARG A 170 -7.10 -7.07 20.99
CA ARG A 170 -7.21 -6.13 22.09
C ARG A 170 -6.00 -6.20 23.01
N THR A 171 -5.30 -5.14 23.10
CA THR A 171 -4.69 -4.53 24.28
C THR A 171 -3.50 -3.65 23.90
N VAL A 172 -3.76 -2.45 23.44
CA VAL A 172 -2.75 -1.40 23.50
C VAL A 172 -3.32 -0.22 24.29
N ARG A 173 -2.76 -0.02 25.46
CA ARG A 173 -3.02 1.17 26.30
C ARG A 173 -2.63 2.43 25.54
N THR A 174 -3.61 3.26 25.25
CA THR A 174 -3.45 4.58 24.65
C THR A 174 -2.64 5.50 25.57
N ARG A 175 -1.48 5.93 25.08
CA ARG A 175 -0.85 7.16 25.57
C ARG A 175 -1.34 8.33 24.73
N ARG A 176 -1.59 9.47 25.39
CA ARG A 176 -2.23 10.71 24.90
C ARG A 176 -1.71 11.18 23.53
N PRO A 177 -2.58 11.78 22.70
CA PRO A 177 -2.21 12.25 21.38
C PRO A 177 -1.33 13.49 21.44
N VAL A 178 -0.21 13.44 20.72
CA VAL A 178 0.53 14.62 20.30
C VAL A 178 -0.17 15.13 19.03
N ARG A 179 -0.42 16.43 18.95
CA ARG A 179 -1.10 17.05 17.80
C ARG A 179 -0.38 16.73 16.48
N PRO A 180 -1.10 16.39 15.42
CA PRO A 180 -0.48 16.04 14.14
C PRO A 180 0.06 17.29 13.44
N ALA A 181 1.25 17.17 12.94
CA ALA A 181 1.69 18.01 11.83
C ALA A 181 0.94 17.56 10.57
N SER A 182 0.43 18.53 9.84
CA SER A 182 -0.43 18.45 8.69
C SER A 182 0.01 17.51 7.58
N ASP A 183 -0.99 16.89 6.95
CA ASP A 183 -1.04 16.44 5.56
C ASP A 183 -0.07 15.34 5.14
N ILE A 184 -0.33 14.12 5.57
CA ILE A 184 0.38 12.96 5.07
C ILE A 184 -0.60 11.91 4.55
N LEU A 185 -0.35 11.51 3.31
CA LEU A 185 -0.92 10.45 2.49
C LEU A 185 -1.43 9.24 3.29
N ALA A 186 -2.68 8.93 3.06
CA ALA A 186 -3.27 7.70 3.55
C ALA A 186 -3.05 6.57 2.54
N CYS A 187 -2.05 5.76 2.79
CA CYS A 187 -1.98 4.43 2.21
C CYS A 187 -2.38 3.43 3.28
N GLY A 188 -3.46 2.70 3.05
CA GLY A 188 -3.83 1.57 3.89
C GLY A 188 -3.20 0.30 3.34
N ALA A 189 -2.48 -0.45 4.14
CA ALA A 189 -2.10 -1.81 3.81
C ALA A 189 -2.73 -2.77 4.82
N ALA A 190 -3.33 -3.84 4.34
CA ALA A 190 -3.82 -4.94 5.16
C ALA A 190 -3.05 -6.21 4.78
N ALA A 191 -2.60 -6.94 5.77
CA ALA A 191 -1.93 -8.22 5.57
C ALA A 191 -2.80 -9.35 6.16
N GLY A 192 -2.97 -10.41 5.40
CA GLY A 192 -3.59 -11.64 5.87
C GLY A 192 -2.57 -12.50 6.60
N LEU A 193 -2.89 -12.90 7.82
CA LEU A 193 -2.09 -13.86 8.58
C LEU A 193 -2.68 -15.26 8.43
N ALA A 194 -1.80 -16.25 8.32
CA ALA A 194 -2.20 -17.66 8.32
C ALA A 194 -3.00 -17.98 9.57
N GLY A 195 -4.27 -18.37 9.39
CA GLY A 195 -5.08 -18.92 10.47
C GLY A 195 -4.58 -20.32 10.84
N ARG A 196 -4.41 -20.57 12.10
CA ARG A 196 -4.30 -21.93 12.62
C ARG A 196 -5.69 -22.49 12.87
#